data_c028622a2c75a5ea9f207879bd2e788c
#
_entry.id   c028622a2c75a5ea9f207879bd2e788c
#
_cell.length_a   1.000
_cell.length_b   1.000
_cell.length_c   1.000
_cell.angle_alpha   90.00
_cell.angle_beta   90.00
_cell.angle_gamma   90.00
#
_symmetry.space_group_name_H-M   'P 1'
#
loop_
_entity.id
_entity.type
_entity.pdbx_description
1 polymer ?
#
loop_
_entity_poly.entity_id
_entity_poly.type
_entity_poly.pdbx_seq_one_letter_code
_entity_poly.pdbx_strand_id
1 'polypeptide(L)'
;FYRSQERWSVHSCGTVVQSIKKASDSEEAETVLNMAANREPEERKKDMKQIKIVFEGGEDEIVEKKSRFIATVRPVESEEEALDFIAAMKKKYWNATHNCSAFVVGENQELQRCSDDGEPQGTAGRPMLDVLLGEAVHNVAVVVTRYFGGTLLGTGGLVRAYSRSVQVGLAASKIIEKTEGTLLSIRTDYNGIGKIQYLLGQRGLTITDSQYTDIVELETLVPQEQLTELKEAITEGTNGRAAFTKEEAVCFAFVDGEPLIF
;
A
#
# COMPACT_ATOMS: atom_id res chain seq x y z
N PHE A 1 -17.02 34.17 32.18
CA PHE A 1 -17.02 33.34 33.39
C PHE A 1 -17.22 31.89 33.03
N TYR A 2 -16.30 31.08 33.53
CA TYR A 2 -16.14 29.62 33.62
C TYR A 2 -15.56 28.88 32.42
N ARG A 3 -14.26 28.61 32.61
CA ARG A 3 -13.47 27.50 32.06
C ARG A 3 -14.08 26.17 32.52
N SER A 4 -14.14 25.22 31.63
CA SER A 4 -13.97 23.81 32.01
C SER A 4 -13.08 23.11 30.96
N GLN A 5 -11.86 22.81 31.41
CA GLN A 5 -10.94 21.87 30.78
C GLN A 5 -11.51 20.48 31.04
N GLU A 6 -11.80 19.72 30.02
CA GLU A 6 -11.93 18.26 30.16
C GLU A 6 -10.64 17.57 29.73
N ARG A 7 -10.04 16.99 30.74
CA ARG A 7 -8.85 16.16 30.75
C ARG A 7 -9.20 14.81 30.13
N TRP A 8 -8.59 14.46 29.02
CA TRP A 8 -8.61 13.09 28.51
C TRP A 8 -7.71 12.23 29.39
N SER A 9 -8.30 11.26 30.06
CA SER A 9 -7.64 10.34 30.97
C SER A 9 -6.93 9.22 30.20
N VAL A 10 -5.64 9.13 30.41
CA VAL A 10 -4.76 8.01 30.02
C VAL A 10 -5.10 6.80 30.90
N HIS A 11 -6.00 5.92 30.47
CA HIS A 11 -6.42 4.73 31.20
C HIS A 11 -6.41 3.45 30.38
N SER A 12 -5.37 3.20 29.59
CA SER A 12 -5.19 1.85 29.01
C SER A 12 -3.78 1.27 29.10
N CYS A 13 -2.82 2.00 29.70
CA CYS A 13 -1.46 1.47 29.88
C CYS A 13 -1.21 0.89 31.29
N GLY A 14 -2.12 1.10 32.24
CA GLY A 14 -1.96 0.65 33.64
C GLY A 14 -2.28 -0.82 33.90
N THR A 15 -3.13 -1.43 33.07
CA THR A 15 -3.62 -2.79 33.32
C THR A 15 -2.63 -3.89 32.93
N VAL A 16 -1.82 -3.66 31.92
CA VAL A 16 -0.78 -4.61 31.49
C VAL A 16 0.42 -4.63 32.44
N VAL A 17 0.81 -3.46 32.96
CA VAL A 17 1.96 -3.36 33.89
C VAL A 17 1.62 -3.90 35.28
N GLN A 18 0.37 -3.83 35.73
CA GLN A 18 -0.07 -4.44 37.00
C GLN A 18 -0.21 -5.97 36.93
N SER A 19 -0.52 -6.53 35.75
CA SER A 19 -0.55 -7.98 35.55
C SER A 19 0.85 -8.60 35.55
N ILE A 20 1.86 -7.89 35.04
CA ILE A 20 3.26 -8.37 35.04
C ILE A 20 3.87 -8.34 36.45
N LYS A 21 3.47 -7.40 37.32
CA LYS A 21 3.99 -7.35 38.71
C LYS A 21 3.39 -8.41 39.64
N LYS A 22 2.34 -9.10 39.27
CA LYS A 22 1.67 -10.14 40.06
C LYS A 22 2.10 -11.56 39.69
N ALA A 23 2.86 -11.72 38.58
CA ALA A 23 3.30 -13.02 38.05
C ALA A 23 4.80 -13.33 38.36
N SER A 24 5.47 -12.57 39.25
CA SER A 24 6.90 -12.76 39.50
C SER A 24 7.25 -13.95 40.41
N ASP A 25 6.29 -14.72 40.87
CA ASP A 25 6.54 -15.83 41.81
C ASP A 25 5.84 -17.16 41.42
N SER A 26 5.64 -17.44 40.12
CA SER A 26 5.10 -18.73 39.71
C SER A 26 5.77 -19.29 38.47
N GLU A 27 5.93 -20.62 38.42
CA GLU A 27 6.39 -21.40 37.25
C GLU A 27 5.59 -21.10 35.96
N GLU A 28 4.43 -20.46 36.05
CA GLU A 28 3.61 -20.00 34.92
C GLU A 28 4.25 -18.82 34.16
N ALA A 29 5.03 -17.98 34.85
CA ALA A 29 5.69 -16.84 34.18
C ALA A 29 6.86 -17.29 33.29
N GLU A 30 7.60 -18.30 33.70
CA GLU A 30 8.66 -18.93 32.89
C GLU A 30 8.08 -19.68 31.69
N THR A 31 6.91 -20.32 31.86
CA THR A 31 6.22 -21.03 30.76
C THR A 31 5.73 -20.06 29.71
N VAL A 32 5.18 -18.91 30.11
CA VAL A 32 4.70 -17.87 29.17
C VAL A 32 5.87 -17.18 28.46
N LEU A 33 6.99 -16.95 29.17
CA LEU A 33 8.21 -16.38 28.57
C LEU A 33 8.87 -17.36 27.58
N ASN A 34 8.90 -18.67 27.92
CA ASN A 34 9.40 -19.71 27.02
C ASN A 34 8.46 -19.99 25.83
N MET A 35 7.14 -19.85 25.99
CA MET A 35 6.21 -19.90 24.86
C MET A 35 6.33 -18.68 23.94
N ALA A 36 6.70 -17.52 24.46
CA ALA A 36 6.99 -16.33 23.64
C ALA A 36 8.35 -16.39 22.94
N ALA A 37 9.33 -17.08 23.53
CA ALA A 37 10.66 -17.26 22.96
C ALA A 37 10.73 -18.42 21.93
N ASN A 38 9.83 -19.40 22.02
CA ASN A 38 9.75 -20.57 21.12
C ASN A 38 8.69 -20.44 20.03
N ARG A 39 8.20 -19.25 19.73
CA ARG A 39 7.44 -19.04 18.49
C ARG A 39 8.37 -19.19 17.32
N GLU A 40 8.15 -20.24 16.56
CA GLU A 40 8.95 -20.59 15.37
C GLU A 40 9.03 -19.43 14.39
N PRO A 41 10.13 -19.33 13.58
CA PRO A 41 10.32 -18.27 12.59
C PRO A 41 9.19 -18.18 11.52
N GLU A 42 8.38 -19.23 11.39
CA GLU A 42 7.25 -19.27 10.44
C GLU A 42 6.09 -18.33 10.82
N GLU A 43 5.89 -18.01 12.11
CA GLU A 43 4.85 -17.04 12.50
C GLU A 43 5.28 -15.57 12.29
N ARG A 44 6.57 -15.30 12.03
CA ARG A 44 7.07 -13.99 11.60
C ARG A 44 6.98 -13.77 10.09
N LYS A 45 6.61 -14.80 9.30
CA LYS A 45 6.32 -14.69 7.85
C LYS A 45 4.99 -14.02 7.55
N LYS A 46 4.23 -13.64 8.57
CA LYS A 46 2.94 -13.00 8.40
C LYS A 46 3.13 -11.50 8.36
N ASP A 47 2.78 -10.93 7.22
CA ASP A 47 2.51 -9.53 6.94
C ASP A 47 3.68 -8.64 6.51
N MET A 48 4.43 -9.06 5.51
CA MET A 48 5.05 -8.06 4.65
C MET A 48 4.01 -7.64 3.61
N LYS A 49 3.49 -6.46 3.84
CA LYS A 49 2.36 -5.91 3.13
C LYS A 49 2.85 -5.31 1.81
N GLN A 50 2.75 -6.09 0.73
CA GLN A 50 2.77 -5.47 -0.59
C GLN A 50 1.52 -4.59 -0.70
N ILE A 51 1.72 -3.30 -0.80
CA ILE A 51 0.64 -2.32 -0.84
C ILE A 51 0.46 -1.88 -2.28
N LYS A 52 -0.72 -2.13 -2.85
CA LYS A 52 -1.08 -1.57 -4.16
C LYS A 52 -1.46 -0.11 -4.00
N ILE A 53 -0.79 0.76 -4.73
CA ILE A 53 -1.11 2.19 -4.78
C ILE A 53 -1.35 2.64 -6.23
N VAL A 54 -2.17 3.65 -6.39
CA VAL A 54 -2.29 4.34 -7.69
C VAL A 54 -1.09 5.27 -7.84
N PHE A 55 -0.21 4.98 -8.80
CA PHE A 55 0.92 5.83 -9.13
C PHE A 55 0.50 6.99 -10.05
N GLU A 56 -0.27 6.68 -11.07
CA GLU A 56 -0.83 7.66 -11.99
C GLU A 56 -2.32 7.41 -12.15
N GLY A 57 -3.12 8.45 -11.89
CA GLY A 57 -4.57 8.39 -11.99
C GLY A 57 -5.03 8.29 -13.44
N GLY A 58 -6.19 7.63 -13.63
CA GLY A 58 -6.82 7.44 -14.94
C GLY A 58 -8.25 7.95 -14.98
N GLU A 59 -8.77 8.08 -16.18
CA GLU A 59 -10.17 8.40 -16.44
C GLU A 59 -10.70 7.47 -17.54
N ASP A 60 -11.87 6.85 -17.30
CA ASP A 60 -12.57 6.06 -18.29
C ASP A 60 -14.07 6.14 -18.07
N GLU A 61 -14.86 5.75 -19.08
CA GLU A 61 -16.30 5.87 -19.02
C GLU A 61 -17.04 4.61 -19.46
N ILE A 62 -18.22 4.44 -18.89
CA ILE A 62 -19.18 3.45 -19.36
C ILE A 62 -20.51 4.10 -19.69
N VAL A 63 -21.26 3.49 -20.61
CA VAL A 63 -22.64 3.88 -20.93
C VAL A 63 -23.58 2.72 -20.59
N GLU A 64 -24.54 2.97 -19.69
CA GLU A 64 -25.53 1.98 -19.28
C GLU A 64 -26.93 2.57 -19.45
N LYS A 65 -27.77 1.94 -20.28
CA LYS A 65 -29.14 2.43 -20.63
C LYS A 65 -29.19 3.92 -20.91
N LYS A 66 -28.29 4.41 -21.75
CA LYS A 66 -28.10 5.82 -22.14
C LYS A 66 -27.59 6.75 -21.02
N SER A 67 -27.48 6.29 -19.78
CA SER A 67 -26.76 7.04 -18.73
C SER A 67 -25.27 6.89 -18.96
N ARG A 68 -24.52 7.97 -18.83
CA ARG A 68 -23.08 8.03 -18.99
C ARG A 68 -22.46 8.14 -17.60
N PHE A 69 -21.47 7.31 -17.31
CA PHE A 69 -20.72 7.27 -16.05
C PHE A 69 -19.25 7.46 -16.37
N ILE A 70 -18.65 8.54 -15.90
CA ILE A 70 -17.24 8.86 -16.07
C ILE A 70 -16.55 8.63 -14.73
N ALA A 71 -15.63 7.67 -14.66
CA ALA A 71 -14.82 7.43 -13.48
C ALA A 71 -13.48 8.14 -13.62
N THR A 72 -13.18 9.03 -12.70
CA THR A 72 -11.88 9.69 -12.59
C THR A 72 -11.22 9.22 -11.30
N VAL A 73 -10.03 8.64 -11.42
CA VAL A 73 -9.23 8.10 -10.30
C VAL A 73 -8.02 9.00 -10.09
N ARG A 74 -7.65 9.22 -8.82
CA ARG A 74 -6.48 10.03 -8.44
C ARG A 74 -5.77 9.42 -7.22
N PRO A 75 -4.42 9.37 -7.22
CA PRO A 75 -3.67 9.11 -6.00
C PRO A 75 -3.85 10.27 -5.02
N VAL A 76 -3.97 9.96 -3.72
CA VAL A 76 -4.11 10.94 -2.63
C VAL A 76 -3.38 10.41 -1.39
N GLU A 77 -2.72 11.28 -0.64
CA GLU A 77 -1.98 10.89 0.56
C GLU A 77 -2.71 11.28 1.86
N SER A 78 -3.74 12.12 1.75
CA SER A 78 -4.50 12.61 2.90
C SER A 78 -5.99 12.75 2.61
N GLU A 79 -6.80 12.87 3.69
CA GLU A 79 -8.23 13.20 3.58
C GLU A 79 -8.44 14.56 2.90
N GLU A 80 -7.58 15.55 3.19
CA GLU A 80 -7.67 16.88 2.61
C GLU A 80 -7.51 16.83 1.09
N GLU A 81 -6.49 16.15 0.59
CA GLU A 81 -6.29 15.97 -0.86
C GLU A 81 -7.46 15.26 -1.53
N ALA A 82 -8.03 14.23 -0.88
CA ALA A 82 -9.19 13.52 -1.38
C ALA A 82 -10.41 14.46 -1.49
N LEU A 83 -10.66 15.28 -0.46
CA LEU A 83 -11.77 16.23 -0.45
C LEU A 83 -11.57 17.35 -1.49
N ASP A 84 -10.36 17.85 -1.65
CA ASP A 84 -10.02 18.87 -2.65
C ASP A 84 -10.22 18.31 -4.08
N PHE A 85 -9.80 17.07 -4.31
CA PHE A 85 -10.06 16.40 -5.58
C PHE A 85 -11.55 16.26 -5.85
N ILE A 86 -12.34 15.80 -4.89
CA ILE A 86 -13.80 15.66 -5.02
C ILE A 86 -14.44 17.02 -5.33
N ALA A 87 -14.02 18.08 -4.63
CA ALA A 87 -14.53 19.44 -4.86
C ALA A 87 -14.17 19.94 -6.27
N ALA A 88 -12.95 19.67 -6.75
CA ALA A 88 -12.52 20.01 -8.11
C ALA A 88 -13.35 19.28 -9.16
N MET A 89 -13.66 18.00 -8.95
CA MET A 89 -14.49 17.22 -9.87
C MET A 89 -15.93 17.70 -9.90
N LYS A 90 -16.53 18.03 -8.75
CA LYS A 90 -17.85 18.67 -8.68
C LYS A 90 -17.90 20.00 -9.41
N LYS A 91 -16.84 20.80 -9.35
CA LYS A 91 -16.71 22.05 -10.10
C LYS A 91 -16.53 21.80 -11.61
N LYS A 92 -15.69 20.83 -12.00
CA LYS A 92 -15.45 20.45 -13.40
C LYS A 92 -16.75 19.97 -14.07
N TYR A 93 -17.49 19.11 -13.38
CA TYR A 93 -18.72 18.49 -13.88
C TYR A 93 -19.99 19.04 -13.18
N TRP A 94 -20.04 20.35 -13.00
CA TRP A 94 -21.13 21.05 -12.29
C TRP A 94 -22.54 20.79 -12.86
N ASN A 95 -22.64 20.43 -14.15
CA ASN A 95 -23.88 20.14 -14.86
C ASN A 95 -24.24 18.65 -14.87
N ALA A 96 -23.46 17.81 -14.22
CA ALA A 96 -23.79 16.40 -14.07
C ALA A 96 -24.97 16.18 -13.11
N THR A 97 -25.64 15.05 -13.25
CA THR A 97 -26.74 14.70 -12.34
C THR A 97 -26.20 14.37 -10.95
N HIS A 98 -25.11 13.62 -10.87
CA HIS A 98 -24.46 13.21 -9.62
C HIS A 98 -22.94 13.12 -9.82
N ASN A 99 -22.16 13.42 -8.78
CA ASN A 99 -20.73 13.22 -8.68
C ASN A 99 -20.45 12.38 -7.40
N CYS A 100 -20.73 11.09 -7.49
CA CYS A 100 -20.55 10.16 -6.40
C CYS A 100 -19.05 9.93 -6.16
N SER A 101 -18.64 9.70 -4.91
CA SER A 101 -17.22 9.58 -4.58
C SER A 101 -16.96 8.48 -3.56
N ALA A 102 -15.75 7.91 -3.62
CA ALA A 102 -15.18 7.07 -2.59
C ALA A 102 -13.68 7.30 -2.51
N PHE A 103 -13.10 7.16 -1.32
CA PHE A 103 -11.66 7.18 -1.14
C PHE A 103 -11.20 6.30 0.02
N VAL A 104 -9.95 5.87 -0.09
CA VAL A 104 -9.25 5.06 0.90
C VAL A 104 -7.87 5.67 1.11
N VAL A 105 -7.53 6.02 2.36
CA VAL A 105 -6.23 6.60 2.74
C VAL A 105 -5.63 5.81 3.89
N GLY A 106 -4.31 5.70 3.90
CA GLY A 106 -3.53 5.00 4.90
C GLY A 106 -3.07 3.61 4.45
N GLU A 107 -1.93 3.19 4.99
CA GLU A 107 -1.30 1.90 4.65
C GLU A 107 -2.12 0.68 5.11
N ASN A 108 -3.00 0.85 6.10
CA ASN A 108 -3.95 -0.17 6.55
C ASN A 108 -5.39 0.17 6.17
N GLN A 109 -5.60 1.11 5.22
CA GLN A 109 -6.93 1.58 4.82
C GLN A 109 -7.73 2.14 6.01
N GLU A 110 -7.05 2.85 6.93
CA GLU A 110 -7.62 3.34 8.18
C GLU A 110 -8.75 4.35 7.94
N LEU A 111 -8.61 5.15 6.89
CA LEU A 111 -9.59 6.16 6.54
C LEU A 111 -10.34 5.77 5.27
N GLN A 112 -11.62 5.51 5.40
CA GLN A 112 -12.51 5.13 4.31
C GLN A 112 -13.73 6.04 4.33
N ARG A 113 -14.05 6.66 3.21
CA ARG A 113 -15.23 7.52 3.05
C ARG A 113 -15.89 7.28 1.70
N CYS A 114 -17.20 7.46 1.65
CA CYS A 114 -17.96 7.43 0.41
C CYS A 114 -19.17 8.35 0.46
N SER A 115 -19.67 8.75 -0.71
CA SER A 115 -20.82 9.63 -0.86
C SER A 115 -21.64 9.23 -2.08
N ASP A 116 -22.96 9.12 -1.89
CA ASP A 116 -23.92 8.87 -2.98
C ASP A 116 -24.28 10.14 -3.78
N ASP A 117 -23.93 11.34 -3.30
CA ASP A 117 -24.17 12.63 -3.94
C ASP A 117 -25.61 12.79 -4.53
N GLY A 118 -26.61 12.37 -3.77
CA GLY A 118 -28.01 12.45 -4.16
C GLY A 118 -28.57 11.26 -4.95
N GLU A 119 -27.78 10.24 -5.28
CA GLU A 119 -28.31 8.94 -5.69
C GLU A 119 -29.06 8.25 -4.53
N PRO A 120 -29.92 7.27 -4.77
CA PRO A 120 -30.53 6.49 -3.69
C PRO A 120 -29.46 5.90 -2.75
N GLN A 121 -29.71 6.01 -1.46
CA GLN A 121 -28.74 5.64 -0.42
C GLN A 121 -28.14 4.23 -0.63
N GLY A 122 -26.83 4.13 -0.63
CA GLY A 122 -26.08 2.87 -0.74
C GLY A 122 -26.02 2.30 -2.17
N THR A 123 -26.44 3.05 -3.18
CA THR A 123 -26.44 2.57 -4.58
C THR A 123 -25.22 3.01 -5.39
N ALA A 124 -24.45 3.96 -4.87
CA ALA A 124 -23.29 4.53 -5.56
C ALA A 124 -22.02 4.49 -4.68
N GLY A 125 -21.95 5.30 -3.66
CA GLY A 125 -20.74 5.47 -2.86
C GLY A 125 -20.24 4.18 -2.21
N ARG A 126 -21.13 3.40 -1.59
CA ARG A 126 -20.75 2.14 -0.96
C ARG A 126 -20.25 1.09 -1.97
N PRO A 127 -20.94 0.82 -3.10
CA PRO A 127 -20.44 -0.05 -4.15
C PRO A 127 -19.08 0.37 -4.73
N MET A 128 -18.83 1.68 -4.85
CA MET A 128 -17.53 2.21 -5.28
C MET A 128 -16.44 1.89 -4.26
N LEU A 129 -16.70 2.13 -2.97
CA LEU A 129 -15.77 1.83 -1.90
C LEU A 129 -15.46 0.33 -1.82
N ASP A 130 -16.48 -0.52 -1.95
CA ASP A 130 -16.31 -1.98 -1.92
C ASP A 130 -15.38 -2.48 -3.03
N VAL A 131 -15.38 -1.83 -4.21
CA VAL A 131 -14.42 -2.14 -5.28
C VAL A 131 -12.99 -1.76 -4.87
N LEU A 132 -12.78 -0.56 -4.32
CA LEU A 132 -11.45 -0.12 -3.88
C LEU A 132 -10.86 -1.07 -2.83
N LEU A 133 -11.68 -1.48 -1.87
CA LEU A 133 -11.29 -2.43 -0.82
C LEU A 133 -11.03 -3.82 -1.38
N GLY A 134 -11.87 -4.30 -2.30
CA GLY A 134 -11.72 -5.61 -2.95
C GLY A 134 -10.47 -5.72 -3.81
N GLU A 135 -10.07 -4.64 -4.49
CA GLU A 135 -8.82 -4.56 -5.26
C GLU A 135 -7.59 -4.31 -4.36
N ALA A 136 -7.80 -4.11 -3.07
CA ALA A 136 -6.77 -3.80 -2.07
C ALA A 136 -5.89 -2.60 -2.49
N VAL A 137 -6.51 -1.57 -3.10
CA VAL A 137 -5.80 -0.35 -3.50
C VAL A 137 -5.85 0.64 -2.34
N HIS A 138 -4.72 1.27 -2.06
CA HIS A 138 -4.52 2.24 -0.99
C HIS A 138 -4.25 3.63 -1.57
N ASN A 139 -4.45 4.65 -0.74
CA ASN A 139 -4.12 6.03 -1.05
C ASN A 139 -4.73 6.49 -2.39
N VAL A 140 -6.04 6.27 -2.53
CA VAL A 140 -6.79 6.51 -3.77
C VAL A 140 -8.11 7.19 -3.49
N ALA A 141 -8.46 8.16 -4.34
CA ALA A 141 -9.78 8.74 -4.44
C ALA A 141 -10.37 8.51 -5.84
N VAL A 142 -11.66 8.21 -5.90
CA VAL A 142 -12.41 8.04 -7.15
C VAL A 142 -13.68 8.87 -7.11
N VAL A 143 -13.96 9.55 -8.22
CA VAL A 143 -15.23 10.24 -8.46
C VAL A 143 -15.87 9.64 -9.70
N VAL A 144 -17.11 9.19 -9.57
CA VAL A 144 -17.92 8.76 -10.69
C VAL A 144 -18.99 9.83 -10.99
N THR A 145 -18.80 10.51 -12.09
CA THR A 145 -19.71 11.54 -12.61
C THR A 145 -20.77 10.91 -13.48
N ARG A 146 -22.05 11.09 -13.14
CA ARG A 146 -23.16 10.53 -13.91
C ARG A 146 -23.99 11.60 -14.60
N TYR A 147 -24.28 11.35 -15.87
CA TYR A 147 -25.29 12.03 -16.66
C TYR A 147 -26.47 11.09 -16.91
N PHE A 148 -27.66 11.46 -16.47
CA PHE A 148 -28.85 10.64 -16.63
C PHE A 148 -29.31 10.55 -18.08
N GLY A 149 -29.52 9.34 -18.57
CA GLY A 149 -29.88 9.06 -19.96
C GLY A 149 -31.40 8.93 -20.22
N GLY A 150 -32.25 9.34 -19.27
CA GLY A 150 -33.71 9.27 -19.44
C GLY A 150 -34.32 7.89 -19.10
N THR A 151 -33.51 6.86 -18.83
CA THR A 151 -33.99 5.52 -18.50
C THR A 151 -33.53 5.13 -17.11
N LEU A 152 -34.43 4.76 -16.22
CA LEU A 152 -34.12 4.33 -14.86
C LEU A 152 -33.39 2.97 -14.87
N LEU A 153 -32.28 2.88 -14.12
CA LEU A 153 -31.53 1.64 -13.97
C LEU A 153 -32.11 0.72 -12.87
N GLY A 154 -32.78 1.32 -11.88
CA GLY A 154 -33.16 0.66 -10.62
C GLY A 154 -31.94 0.50 -9.68
N THR A 155 -32.19 0.18 -8.39
CA THR A 155 -31.15 0.09 -7.38
C THR A 155 -30.03 -0.89 -7.75
N GLY A 156 -30.35 -2.13 -8.13
CA GLY A 156 -29.38 -3.12 -8.55
C GLY A 156 -28.63 -2.75 -9.85
N GLY A 157 -29.26 -1.97 -10.75
CA GLY A 157 -28.61 -1.45 -11.95
C GLY A 157 -27.59 -0.37 -11.61
N LEU A 158 -27.92 0.53 -10.67
CA LEU A 158 -27.01 1.57 -10.19
C LEU A 158 -25.78 0.95 -9.50
N VAL A 159 -25.99 0.01 -8.56
CA VAL A 159 -24.88 -0.69 -7.89
C VAL A 159 -23.90 -1.27 -8.91
N ARG A 160 -24.39 -2.02 -9.91
CA ARG A 160 -23.53 -2.60 -10.95
C ARG A 160 -22.82 -1.55 -11.80
N ALA A 161 -23.53 -0.46 -12.17
CA ALA A 161 -22.95 0.59 -12.98
C ALA A 161 -21.81 1.34 -12.24
N TYR A 162 -22.03 1.72 -10.97
CA TYR A 162 -21.02 2.39 -10.17
C TYR A 162 -19.82 1.48 -9.88
N SER A 163 -20.01 0.22 -9.49
CA SER A 163 -18.91 -0.73 -9.33
C SER A 163 -18.12 -0.92 -10.63
N ARG A 164 -18.81 -1.10 -11.75
CA ARG A 164 -18.15 -1.25 -13.06
C ARG A 164 -17.37 -0.01 -13.45
N SER A 165 -17.91 1.19 -13.17
CA SER A 165 -17.22 2.45 -13.47
C SER A 165 -15.91 2.56 -12.72
N VAL A 166 -15.88 2.21 -11.43
CA VAL A 166 -14.62 2.20 -10.66
C VAL A 166 -13.63 1.19 -11.22
N GLN A 167 -14.08 -0.01 -11.61
CA GLN A 167 -13.19 -1.03 -12.20
C GLN A 167 -12.53 -0.52 -13.50
N VAL A 168 -13.28 0.11 -14.41
CA VAL A 168 -12.67 0.64 -15.64
C VAL A 168 -11.78 1.84 -15.36
N GLY A 169 -12.12 2.71 -14.39
CA GLY A 169 -11.26 3.81 -13.96
C GLY A 169 -9.93 3.31 -13.36
N LEU A 170 -9.96 2.26 -12.52
CA LEU A 170 -8.75 1.63 -12.02
C LEU A 170 -7.93 0.96 -13.12
N ALA A 171 -8.60 0.29 -14.08
CA ALA A 171 -7.93 -0.31 -15.22
C ALA A 171 -7.25 0.71 -16.16
N ALA A 172 -7.78 1.94 -16.21
CA ALA A 172 -7.17 3.07 -16.92
C ALA A 172 -6.05 3.77 -16.13
N SER A 173 -5.87 3.42 -14.85
CA SER A 173 -4.86 3.98 -13.97
C SER A 173 -3.60 3.12 -13.96
N LYS A 174 -2.45 3.72 -13.65
CA LYS A 174 -1.21 2.99 -13.41
C LYS A 174 -1.12 2.63 -11.93
N ILE A 175 -1.33 1.35 -11.63
CA ILE A 175 -1.24 0.80 -10.27
C ILE A 175 0.11 0.11 -10.14
N ILE A 176 0.80 0.35 -9.02
CA ILE A 176 2.09 -0.24 -8.70
C ILE A 176 2.03 -0.93 -7.34
N GLU A 177 2.90 -1.91 -7.13
CA GLU A 177 3.07 -2.59 -5.85
C GLU A 177 4.27 -2.00 -5.11
N LYS A 178 4.01 -1.35 -3.99
CA LYS A 178 5.02 -0.83 -3.08
C LYS A 178 5.49 -1.96 -2.17
N THR A 179 6.79 -2.19 -2.12
CA THR A 179 7.42 -3.28 -1.36
C THR A 179 8.38 -2.69 -0.33
N GLU A 180 8.31 -3.17 0.90
CA GLU A 180 9.34 -2.89 1.89
C GLU A 180 10.59 -3.72 1.61
N GLY A 181 11.76 -3.10 1.75
CA GLY A 181 13.03 -3.77 1.52
C GLY A 181 14.22 -2.96 1.94
N THR A 182 15.37 -3.33 1.39
CA THR A 182 16.67 -2.71 1.71
C THR A 182 17.42 -2.36 0.44
N LEU A 183 17.89 -1.12 0.36
CA LEU A 183 18.93 -0.74 -0.57
C LEU A 183 20.26 -1.27 -0.04
N LEU A 184 20.80 -2.28 -0.72
CA LEU A 184 21.97 -3.02 -0.30
C LEU A 184 23.15 -2.69 -1.22
N SER A 185 24.26 -2.17 -0.66
CA SER A 185 25.52 -1.98 -1.38
C SER A 185 26.49 -3.11 -1.04
N ILE A 186 26.98 -3.77 -2.07
CA ILE A 186 27.83 -4.97 -2.00
C ILE A 186 29.17 -4.63 -2.64
N ARG A 187 30.23 -4.67 -1.85
CA ARG A 187 31.62 -4.49 -2.31
C ARG A 187 32.29 -5.82 -2.51
N THR A 188 32.98 -6.02 -3.64
CA THR A 188 33.70 -7.25 -3.95
C THR A 188 34.91 -6.99 -4.87
N ASP A 189 35.76 -8.01 -5.05
CA ASP A 189 36.80 -8.03 -6.09
C ASP A 189 36.20 -8.38 -7.46
N TYR A 190 36.99 -8.22 -8.53
CA TYR A 190 36.56 -8.59 -9.89
C TYR A 190 36.28 -10.08 -10.07
N ASN A 191 36.82 -10.97 -9.21
CA ASN A 191 36.53 -12.41 -9.28
C ASN A 191 35.17 -12.75 -8.64
N GLY A 192 34.69 -11.96 -7.69
CA GLY A 192 33.44 -12.17 -6.97
C GLY A 192 32.21 -11.69 -7.75
N ILE A 193 32.37 -10.68 -8.65
CA ILE A 193 31.24 -10.01 -9.32
C ILE A 193 30.32 -10.97 -10.08
N GLY A 194 30.88 -11.89 -10.88
CA GLY A 194 30.10 -12.83 -11.70
C GLY A 194 29.21 -13.73 -10.84
N LYS A 195 29.70 -14.12 -9.66
CA LYS A 195 28.92 -14.93 -8.72
C LYS A 195 27.78 -14.14 -8.08
N ILE A 196 28.04 -12.88 -7.72
CA ILE A 196 27.01 -11.99 -7.14
C ILE A 196 25.94 -11.70 -8.19
N GLN A 197 26.31 -11.34 -9.42
CA GLN A 197 25.35 -11.09 -10.51
C GLN A 197 24.47 -12.33 -10.79
N TYR A 198 25.07 -13.52 -10.77
CA TYR A 198 24.32 -14.77 -10.93
C TYR A 198 23.32 -14.99 -9.79
N LEU A 199 23.72 -14.77 -8.54
CA LEU A 199 22.86 -14.94 -7.36
C LEU A 199 21.71 -13.94 -7.34
N LEU A 200 21.95 -12.68 -7.74
CA LEU A 200 20.91 -11.66 -7.90
C LEU A 200 19.94 -12.04 -9.02
N GLY A 201 20.45 -12.41 -10.18
CA GLY A 201 19.63 -12.83 -11.33
C GLY A 201 18.75 -14.05 -11.05
N GLN A 202 19.23 -15.03 -10.28
CA GLN A 202 18.42 -16.20 -9.87
C GLN A 202 17.21 -15.81 -9.00
N ARG A 203 17.31 -14.70 -8.27
CA ARG A 203 16.25 -14.17 -7.40
C ARG A 203 15.41 -13.09 -8.06
N GLY A 204 15.65 -12.77 -9.33
CA GLY A 204 14.97 -11.69 -10.04
C GLY A 204 15.32 -10.29 -9.52
N LEU A 205 16.45 -10.15 -8.81
CA LEU A 205 16.90 -8.88 -8.28
C LEU A 205 17.75 -8.15 -9.31
N THR A 206 17.43 -6.85 -9.52
CA THR A 206 18.12 -5.99 -10.49
C THR A 206 19.19 -5.17 -9.79
N ILE A 207 20.37 -5.05 -10.41
CA ILE A 207 21.40 -4.11 -10.00
C ILE A 207 20.93 -2.72 -10.40
N THR A 208 20.81 -1.82 -9.44
CA THR A 208 20.35 -0.44 -9.64
C THR A 208 21.51 0.53 -9.96
N ASP A 209 22.69 0.26 -9.38
CA ASP A 209 23.92 1.00 -9.68
C ASP A 209 25.14 0.08 -9.59
N SER A 210 26.21 0.44 -10.29
CA SER A 210 27.47 -0.29 -10.24
C SER A 210 28.66 0.64 -10.46
N GLN A 211 29.63 0.57 -9.55
CA GLN A 211 30.87 1.36 -9.62
C GLN A 211 32.07 0.41 -9.75
N TYR A 212 32.91 0.69 -10.74
CA TYR A 212 34.09 -0.09 -11.07
C TYR A 212 35.34 0.75 -10.86
N THR A 213 36.09 0.45 -9.80
CA THR A 213 37.38 1.05 -9.48
C THR A 213 38.40 -0.08 -9.28
N ASP A 214 39.32 0.03 -8.32
CA ASP A 214 40.16 -1.10 -7.87
C ASP A 214 39.36 -2.20 -7.25
N ILE A 215 38.16 -1.90 -6.82
CA ILE A 215 37.13 -2.81 -6.29
C ILE A 215 35.82 -2.53 -7.01
N VAL A 216 34.92 -3.49 -6.97
CA VAL A 216 33.57 -3.35 -7.54
C VAL A 216 32.58 -3.12 -6.41
N GLU A 217 31.73 -2.12 -6.56
CA GLU A 217 30.60 -1.85 -5.68
C GLU A 217 29.30 -1.93 -6.49
N LEU A 218 28.35 -2.73 -6.01
CA LEU A 218 27.05 -2.98 -6.65
C LEU A 218 25.95 -2.54 -5.70
N GLU A 219 24.95 -1.86 -6.20
CA GLU A 219 23.72 -1.55 -5.45
C GLU A 219 22.53 -2.36 -6.00
N THR A 220 21.69 -2.82 -5.09
CA THR A 220 20.48 -3.56 -5.45
C THR A 220 19.39 -3.32 -4.42
N LEU A 221 18.12 -3.33 -4.87
CA LEU A 221 16.94 -3.30 -4.00
C LEU A 221 16.52 -4.72 -3.69
N VAL A 222 16.50 -5.05 -2.41
CA VAL A 222 16.22 -6.41 -1.93
C VAL A 222 14.96 -6.37 -1.08
N PRO A 223 13.89 -7.13 -1.44
CA PRO A 223 12.75 -7.32 -0.55
C PRO A 223 13.22 -7.84 0.82
N GLN A 224 12.60 -7.35 1.88
CA GLN A 224 13.04 -7.66 3.25
C GLN A 224 13.09 -9.17 3.54
N GLU A 225 12.16 -9.93 2.97
CA GLU A 225 12.10 -11.39 3.10
C GLU A 225 13.31 -12.12 2.52
N GLN A 226 13.91 -11.56 1.46
CA GLN A 226 15.03 -12.19 0.76
C GLN A 226 16.40 -11.74 1.29
N LEU A 227 16.44 -10.71 2.13
CA LEU A 227 17.69 -10.04 2.53
C LEU A 227 18.66 -11.00 3.24
N THR A 228 18.20 -11.74 4.24
CA THR A 228 19.04 -12.63 5.05
C THR A 228 19.59 -13.78 4.18
N GLU A 229 18.72 -14.47 3.44
CA GLU A 229 19.13 -15.59 2.57
C GLU A 229 20.09 -15.13 1.45
N LEU A 230 19.86 -13.92 0.91
CA LEU A 230 20.75 -13.35 -0.11
C LEU A 230 22.13 -13.07 0.45
N LYS A 231 22.23 -12.46 1.63
CA LYS A 231 23.51 -12.14 2.29
C LYS A 231 24.30 -13.40 2.60
N GLU A 232 23.65 -14.44 3.10
CA GLU A 232 24.27 -15.74 3.34
C GLU A 232 24.79 -16.34 2.03
N ALA A 233 23.97 -16.40 0.99
CA ALA A 233 24.37 -16.96 -0.30
C ALA A 233 25.53 -16.18 -0.95
N ILE A 234 25.57 -14.86 -0.82
CA ILE A 234 26.68 -14.03 -1.32
C ILE A 234 27.95 -14.32 -0.52
N THR A 235 27.86 -14.39 0.81
CA THR A 235 29.00 -14.67 1.67
C THR A 235 29.63 -16.03 1.36
N GLU A 236 28.81 -17.06 1.23
CA GLU A 236 29.25 -18.41 0.83
C GLU A 236 29.83 -18.42 -0.59
N GLY A 237 29.08 -17.85 -1.53
CA GLY A 237 29.44 -17.85 -2.96
C GLY A 237 30.75 -17.09 -3.27
N THR A 238 31.13 -16.15 -2.43
CA THR A 238 32.38 -15.36 -2.55
C THR A 238 33.46 -15.82 -1.57
N ASN A 239 33.21 -16.88 -0.77
CA ASN A 239 34.11 -17.33 0.31
C ASN A 239 34.44 -16.20 1.30
N GLY A 240 33.46 -15.37 1.67
CA GLY A 240 33.60 -14.27 2.60
C GLY A 240 34.34 -13.04 2.06
N ARG A 241 34.60 -12.95 0.75
CA ARG A 241 35.32 -11.81 0.13
C ARG A 241 34.40 -10.62 -0.18
N ALA A 242 33.10 -10.83 -0.27
CA ALA A 242 32.15 -9.75 -0.39
C ALA A 242 31.90 -9.08 0.99
N ALA A 243 31.77 -7.76 0.97
CA ALA A 243 31.40 -6.95 2.14
C ALA A 243 30.14 -6.15 1.85
N PHE A 244 29.25 -6.07 2.83
CA PHE A 244 28.06 -5.23 2.75
C PHE A 244 28.38 -3.87 3.35
N THR A 245 28.42 -2.83 2.51
CA THR A 245 28.92 -1.50 2.90
C THR A 245 27.80 -0.55 3.29
N LYS A 246 26.58 -0.78 2.76
CA LYS A 246 25.39 0.01 3.08
C LYS A 246 24.16 -0.91 3.14
N GLU A 247 23.34 -0.71 4.15
CA GLU A 247 22.04 -1.35 4.32
C GLU A 247 21.06 -0.27 4.78
N GLU A 248 20.23 0.20 3.87
CA GLU A 248 19.25 1.25 4.12
C GLU A 248 17.85 0.68 3.91
N ALA A 249 17.02 0.71 4.96
CA ALA A 249 15.62 0.31 4.84
C ALA A 249 14.85 1.32 3.98
N VAL A 250 14.21 0.85 2.93
CA VAL A 250 13.48 1.67 1.96
C VAL A 250 12.17 1.01 1.58
N CYS A 251 11.20 1.83 1.16
CA CYS A 251 10.06 1.34 0.40
C CYS A 251 10.34 1.61 -1.08
N PHE A 252 10.08 0.64 -1.94
CA PHE A 252 10.33 0.78 -3.37
C PHE A 252 9.25 0.09 -4.21
N ALA A 253 9.17 0.51 -5.47
CA ALA A 253 8.38 -0.15 -6.50
C ALA A 253 9.15 -0.13 -7.83
N PHE A 254 8.72 -0.91 -8.80
CA PHE A 254 9.22 -0.83 -10.16
C PHE A 254 8.16 -0.24 -11.08
N VAL A 255 8.53 0.80 -11.82
CA VAL A 255 7.68 1.49 -12.79
C VAL A 255 8.35 1.36 -14.15
N ASP A 256 7.71 0.63 -15.07
CA ASP A 256 8.26 0.36 -16.41
C ASP A 256 9.67 -0.28 -16.39
N GLY A 257 10.00 -1.03 -15.33
CA GLY A 257 11.30 -1.67 -15.13
C GLY A 257 12.33 -0.81 -14.40
N GLU A 258 12.02 0.46 -14.16
CA GLU A 258 12.89 1.36 -13.39
C GLU A 258 12.51 1.39 -11.90
N PRO A 259 13.49 1.36 -11.00
CA PRO A 259 13.23 1.40 -9.57
C PRO A 259 12.80 2.81 -9.13
N LEU A 260 11.77 2.88 -8.32
CA LEU A 260 11.30 4.09 -7.65
C LEU A 260 11.40 3.86 -6.14
N ILE A 261 12.12 4.71 -5.43
CA ILE A 261 12.28 4.67 -3.97
C ILE A 261 11.42 5.78 -3.36
N PHE A 262 10.72 5.46 -2.26
CA PHE A 262 9.81 6.36 -1.54
C PHE A 262 10.38 6.82 -0.22
#